data_9810023f90a9d85bc134105b23a3cbce
#
_entry.id   9810023f90a9d85bc134105b23a3cbce
#
_cell.length_a   1.000
_cell.length_b   1.000
_cell.length_c   1.000
_cell.angle_alpha   90.00
_cell.angle_beta   90.00
_cell.angle_gamma   90.00
#
_symmetry.space_group_name_H-M   'P 1'
#
loop_
_entity.id
_entity.type
_entity.pdbx_description
1 polymer ?
#
loop_
_entity_poly.entity_id
_entity_poly.type
_entity_poly.pdbx_seq_one_letter_code
_entity_poly.pdbx_strand_id
1 'polypeptide(L)'
;MLTLAVLFLAQAPTRLPDTVVIETRQATPLADASPSVSRLDVTAATESGLTTLTGLLGGAPGVYASEQSGEGSVGSLFLRGTNSTQTAVLLDGRRLPQGFSNSYEIGRYRIFGLSSVEILRGPSSSLYGANALGGVIDLRQQSPLSAKAGSTLVAEGGSYGRGSLGLAFLSNNAAGTQAATNGTAISLSASHDDGWRPNGDRDALSTYLKHEWRLSPHLIFDLVGSADHGKAGLPGQDIGGTSSLTDWQRDSGWLLSPGLRFQDANTDATFFWSRAGSAISSVTTPFANRYLLDRDELTAFVDRKVRPDLTLGLGLTYERSTFEQFDVTTNSQTWADTHESVGVWTRADWQVTANDRVRASVRDDRFTDFAGKTTGEVSYSHRFTKELLAHAKVGTAYRAPAANDLAFGTHLGLPLRPESNTGTEIGLRHENAVPGALSWTLVAFRNELTDLIDFNPSSFQTYNIAKARTQGVEAGIETRPAKGLRVFGASTWLDSEIRSADYLFGTGLTGDKLLRRPSFTLTLGVEVIPNDDWAFGLSAAHLRGREDYNWNSSSRVSLPDATYVRVWIRRILADGTEISLRIENLFGEDAPPAAFGFGAQPRSAYVGLTRKF
;
A
#
# COMPACT_ATOMS: atom_id res chain seq x y z
N MET A 1 -53.41 21.02 1.36
CA MET A 1 -52.77 21.39 0.09
C MET A 1 -51.28 21.01 0.20
N LEU A 2 -50.94 19.85 -0.35
CA LEU A 2 -49.52 19.39 -0.44
C LEU A 2 -48.98 19.94 -1.77
N THR A 3 -47.99 20.81 -1.70
CA THR A 3 -47.27 21.30 -2.87
C THR A 3 -46.17 20.33 -3.22
N LEU A 4 -46.33 19.61 -4.32
CA LEU A 4 -45.32 18.71 -4.90
C LEU A 4 -44.20 19.57 -5.50
N ALA A 5 -43.04 19.57 -4.89
CA ALA A 5 -41.81 20.16 -5.48
C ALA A 5 -41.24 19.15 -6.49
N VAL A 6 -41.35 19.47 -7.78
CA VAL A 6 -40.70 18.75 -8.87
C VAL A 6 -39.21 19.07 -8.78
N LEU A 7 -38.39 18.11 -8.32
CA LEU A 7 -36.94 18.19 -8.40
C LEU A 7 -36.53 18.00 -9.87
N PHE A 8 -35.99 19.04 -10.48
CA PHE A 8 -35.17 18.91 -11.69
C PHE A 8 -33.90 18.12 -11.34
N LEU A 9 -33.85 16.85 -11.75
CA LEU A 9 -32.62 16.05 -11.75
C LEU A 9 -31.69 16.65 -12.80
N ALA A 10 -30.77 17.53 -12.38
CA ALA A 10 -29.59 17.85 -13.18
C ALA A 10 -28.80 16.53 -13.32
N GLN A 11 -28.62 16.05 -14.56
CA GLN A 11 -27.77 14.92 -14.85
C GLN A 11 -26.36 15.25 -14.32
N ALA A 12 -25.94 14.52 -13.29
CA ALA A 12 -24.55 14.56 -12.86
C ALA A 12 -23.64 14.18 -14.04
N PRO A 13 -22.49 14.84 -14.23
CA PRO A 13 -21.58 14.48 -15.31
C PRO A 13 -21.25 12.98 -15.19
N THR A 14 -21.35 12.28 -16.32
CA THR A 14 -21.07 10.85 -16.41
C THR A 14 -19.61 10.65 -16.03
N ARG A 15 -19.35 10.18 -14.81
CA ARG A 15 -18.00 9.84 -14.37
C ARG A 15 -17.54 8.65 -15.23
N LEU A 16 -16.37 8.76 -15.87
CA LEU A 16 -15.76 7.62 -16.55
C LEU A 16 -15.60 6.49 -15.51
N PRO A 17 -15.88 5.23 -15.89
CA PRO A 17 -15.73 4.12 -14.96
C PRO A 17 -14.32 4.07 -14.41
N ASP A 18 -14.19 3.96 -13.09
CA ASP A 18 -12.89 3.82 -12.44
C ASP A 18 -12.22 2.55 -12.96
N THR A 19 -10.97 2.67 -13.40
CA THR A 19 -10.16 1.55 -13.89
C THR A 19 -9.06 1.23 -12.90
N VAL A 20 -8.67 -0.04 -12.85
CA VAL A 20 -7.54 -0.57 -12.08
C VAL A 20 -6.62 -1.37 -12.98
N VAL A 21 -5.35 -1.41 -12.67
CA VAL A 21 -4.33 -2.14 -13.43
C VAL A 21 -3.77 -3.32 -12.62
N ILE A 22 -3.80 -3.22 -11.31
CA ILE A 22 -3.09 -4.11 -10.39
C ILE A 22 -3.49 -5.60 -10.51
N GLU A 23 -4.72 -5.93 -10.89
CA GLU A 23 -5.18 -7.32 -10.92
C GLU A 23 -4.63 -8.10 -12.11
N THR A 24 -4.46 -7.43 -13.25
CA THR A 24 -4.11 -8.09 -14.53
C THR A 24 -2.90 -7.47 -15.22
N ARG A 25 -2.30 -6.44 -14.66
CA ARG A 25 -1.33 -5.54 -15.29
C ARG A 25 -1.86 -4.80 -16.53
N GLN A 26 -3.18 -4.86 -16.75
CA GLN A 26 -3.90 -4.14 -17.81
C GLN A 26 -5.05 -3.34 -17.21
N ALA A 27 -5.39 -2.21 -17.86
CA ALA A 27 -6.52 -1.39 -17.43
C ALA A 27 -7.84 -2.19 -17.52
N THR A 28 -8.45 -2.42 -16.37
CA THR A 28 -9.71 -3.16 -16.23
C THR A 28 -10.70 -2.25 -15.49
N PRO A 29 -11.98 -2.15 -15.91
CA PRO A 29 -12.98 -1.44 -15.12
C PRO A 29 -13.07 -2.03 -13.72
N LEU A 30 -13.16 -1.18 -12.69
CA LEU A 30 -13.23 -1.62 -11.30
C LEU A 30 -14.43 -2.56 -11.06
N ALA A 31 -15.53 -2.33 -11.77
CA ALA A 31 -16.72 -3.20 -11.73
C ALA A 31 -16.47 -4.63 -12.24
N ASP A 32 -15.43 -4.84 -13.04
CA ASP A 32 -15.02 -6.15 -13.58
C ASP A 32 -13.84 -6.76 -12.80
N ALA A 33 -13.30 -6.02 -11.86
CA ALA A 33 -12.21 -6.47 -11.00
C ALA A 33 -12.72 -7.36 -9.86
N SER A 34 -11.86 -8.23 -9.36
CA SER A 34 -12.11 -9.03 -8.16
C SER A 34 -12.57 -8.16 -6.99
N PRO A 35 -13.48 -8.63 -6.12
CA PRO A 35 -13.81 -7.96 -4.87
C PRO A 35 -12.61 -7.70 -3.94
N SER A 36 -11.51 -8.44 -4.11
CA SER A 36 -10.26 -8.25 -3.38
C SER A 36 -9.40 -7.09 -3.89
N VAL A 37 -9.81 -6.42 -4.96
CA VAL A 37 -9.19 -5.18 -5.44
C VAL A 37 -9.91 -3.97 -4.83
N SER A 38 -9.13 -3.04 -4.30
CA SER A 38 -9.60 -1.71 -3.89
C SER A 38 -8.83 -0.64 -4.64
N ARG A 39 -9.51 0.46 -4.98
CA ARG A 39 -8.91 1.69 -5.50
C ARG A 39 -9.28 2.84 -4.57
N LEU A 40 -8.26 3.46 -3.99
CA LEU A 40 -8.41 4.62 -3.11
C LEU A 40 -8.12 5.90 -3.90
N ASP A 41 -9.04 6.84 -3.88
CA ASP A 41 -8.89 8.13 -4.55
C ASP A 41 -8.02 9.07 -3.68
N VAL A 42 -6.86 9.44 -4.21
CA VAL A 42 -5.93 10.32 -3.50
C VAL A 42 -6.42 11.77 -3.50
N THR A 43 -7.13 12.22 -4.53
CA THR A 43 -7.65 13.59 -4.56
C THR A 43 -8.64 13.82 -3.43
N ALA A 44 -9.64 12.94 -3.28
CA ALA A 44 -10.59 12.99 -2.18
C ALA A 44 -9.91 12.87 -0.80
N ALA A 45 -8.88 12.03 -0.70
CA ALA A 45 -8.11 11.86 0.53
C ALA A 45 -7.34 13.12 0.92
N THR A 46 -6.63 13.75 -0.02
CA THR A 46 -5.88 14.99 0.24
C THR A 46 -6.82 16.17 0.54
N GLU A 47 -7.96 16.25 -0.14
CA GLU A 47 -9.01 17.24 0.14
C GLU A 47 -9.60 17.08 1.54
N SER A 48 -9.60 15.86 2.10
CA SER A 48 -9.95 15.61 3.50
C SER A 48 -8.78 15.83 4.47
N GLY A 49 -7.59 16.21 3.98
CA GLY A 49 -6.36 16.48 4.77
C GLY A 49 -5.57 15.21 5.13
N LEU A 50 -5.78 14.06 4.48
CA LEU A 50 -4.84 12.94 4.58
C LEU A 50 -3.56 13.26 3.79
N THR A 51 -2.40 12.98 4.36
CA THR A 51 -1.10 13.35 3.78
C THR A 51 -0.18 12.15 3.58
N THR A 52 -0.41 11.05 4.28
CA THR A 52 0.45 9.84 4.26
C THR A 52 -0.25 8.64 3.64
N LEU A 53 0.57 7.73 3.11
CA LEU A 53 0.10 6.44 2.62
C LEU A 53 -0.57 5.62 3.74
N THR A 54 0.02 5.61 4.95
CA THR A 54 -0.51 4.89 6.11
C THR A 54 -1.92 5.35 6.46
N GLY A 55 -2.14 6.68 6.52
CA GLY A 55 -3.46 7.25 6.79
C GLY A 55 -4.50 6.88 5.73
N LEU A 56 -4.11 6.87 4.45
CA LEU A 56 -4.98 6.48 3.35
C LEU A 56 -5.36 4.99 3.40
N LEU A 57 -4.38 4.11 3.65
CA LEU A 57 -4.55 2.66 3.67
C LEU A 57 -5.50 2.19 4.79
N GLY A 58 -5.58 2.92 5.92
CA GLY A 58 -6.49 2.61 7.02
C GLY A 58 -7.99 2.63 6.66
N GLY A 59 -8.35 3.18 5.49
CA GLY A 59 -9.71 3.17 4.95
C GLY A 59 -10.06 1.95 4.09
N ALA A 60 -9.14 1.01 3.86
CA ALA A 60 -9.35 -0.14 2.99
C ALA A 60 -9.67 -1.43 3.77
N PRO A 61 -10.66 -2.25 3.34
CA PRO A 61 -10.90 -3.55 3.95
C PRO A 61 -9.66 -4.45 3.84
N GLY A 62 -9.42 -5.31 4.83
CA GLY A 62 -8.30 -6.26 4.82
C GLY A 62 -6.92 -5.64 5.02
N VAL A 63 -6.85 -4.35 5.28
CA VAL A 63 -5.60 -3.62 5.50
C VAL A 63 -5.56 -3.08 6.92
N TYR A 64 -4.47 -3.34 7.61
CA TYR A 64 -4.13 -2.67 8.85
C TYR A 64 -2.76 -2.01 8.69
N ALA A 65 -2.73 -0.71 8.77
CA ALA A 65 -1.51 0.10 8.73
C ALA A 65 -1.43 0.91 10.03
N SER A 66 -0.26 0.96 10.64
CA SER A 66 -0.05 1.66 11.91
C SER A 66 1.33 2.29 11.97
N GLU A 67 1.46 3.35 12.73
CA GLU A 67 2.71 4.09 12.97
C GLU A 67 2.99 4.14 14.48
N GLN A 68 4.26 4.05 14.86
CA GLN A 68 4.67 3.89 16.26
C GLN A 68 4.53 5.17 17.09
N SER A 69 4.78 6.32 16.50
CA SER A 69 4.89 7.60 17.23
C SER A 69 4.15 8.75 16.57
N GLY A 70 3.13 8.46 15.76
CA GLY A 70 2.34 9.44 15.03
C GLY A 70 2.71 9.50 13.54
N GLU A 71 2.03 10.39 12.82
CA GLU A 71 2.05 10.46 11.36
C GLU A 71 3.46 10.68 10.79
N GLY A 72 3.92 9.75 9.95
CA GLY A 72 5.24 9.79 9.31
C GLY A 72 6.35 9.08 10.09
N SER A 73 6.06 8.46 11.23
CA SER A 73 7.02 7.62 11.95
C SER A 73 7.15 6.24 11.34
N VAL A 74 8.03 5.40 11.91
CA VAL A 74 8.21 4.00 11.49
C VAL A 74 6.86 3.29 11.47
N GLY A 75 6.51 2.75 10.30
CA GLY A 75 5.20 2.18 10.04
C GLY A 75 5.22 0.69 9.81
N SER A 76 4.11 0.04 10.12
CA SER A 76 3.83 -1.37 9.83
C SER A 76 2.60 -1.52 8.96
N LEU A 77 2.63 -2.50 8.05
CA LEU A 77 1.56 -2.80 7.12
C LEU A 77 1.21 -4.29 7.18
N PHE A 78 -0.05 -4.60 7.36
CA PHE A 78 -0.55 -5.96 7.40
C PHE A 78 -1.73 -6.12 6.44
N LEU A 79 -1.57 -6.93 5.39
CA LEU A 79 -2.65 -7.31 4.48
C LEU A 79 -3.18 -8.67 4.92
N ARG A 80 -4.47 -8.75 5.30
CA ARG A 80 -5.09 -10.00 5.77
C ARG A 80 -4.27 -10.73 6.84
N GLY A 81 -3.58 -9.96 7.71
CA GLY A 81 -2.77 -10.48 8.80
C GLY A 81 -1.37 -10.98 8.42
N THR A 82 -0.93 -10.84 7.15
CA THR A 82 0.46 -11.10 6.76
C THR A 82 1.41 -10.00 7.27
N ASN A 83 2.71 -10.21 7.21
CA ASN A 83 3.72 -9.25 7.66
C ASN A 83 3.98 -8.13 6.62
N SER A 84 4.53 -7.01 7.09
CA SER A 84 4.97 -5.90 6.23
C SER A 84 5.97 -6.33 5.15
N THR A 85 6.83 -7.30 5.45
CA THR A 85 7.82 -7.89 4.53
C THR A 85 7.21 -8.77 3.44
N GLN A 86 5.90 -9.08 3.53
CA GLN A 86 5.18 -10.00 2.67
C GLN A 86 4.24 -9.30 1.69
N THR A 87 4.36 -7.97 1.55
CA THR A 87 3.57 -7.14 0.64
C THR A 87 4.49 -6.42 -0.33
N ALA A 88 4.21 -6.49 -1.63
CA ALA A 88 4.93 -5.72 -2.63
C ALA A 88 4.32 -4.32 -2.75
N VAL A 89 5.17 -3.28 -2.80
CA VAL A 89 4.74 -1.89 -3.05
C VAL A 89 5.35 -1.38 -4.33
N LEU A 90 4.52 -0.84 -5.21
CA LEU A 90 4.87 -0.41 -6.55
C LEU A 90 4.58 1.08 -6.74
N LEU A 91 5.22 1.67 -7.76
CA LEU A 91 4.89 2.97 -8.33
C LEU A 91 4.66 2.79 -9.84
N ASP A 92 3.41 2.99 -10.28
CA ASP A 92 3.01 2.75 -11.68
C ASP A 92 3.49 1.37 -12.22
N GLY A 93 3.36 0.32 -11.39
CA GLY A 93 3.75 -1.05 -11.72
C GLY A 93 5.24 -1.38 -11.56
N ARG A 94 6.09 -0.41 -11.17
CA ARG A 94 7.53 -0.58 -10.90
C ARG A 94 7.73 -0.78 -9.41
N ARG A 95 8.48 -1.79 -9.03
CA ARG A 95 8.74 -2.11 -7.62
C ARG A 95 9.54 -0.99 -6.95
N LEU A 96 9.05 -0.42 -5.86
CA LEU A 96 9.80 0.52 -5.04
C LEU A 96 11.00 -0.17 -4.34
N PRO A 97 12.06 0.56 -3.96
CA PRO A 97 13.17 -0.04 -3.23
C PRO A 97 12.70 -0.50 -1.85
N GLN A 98 13.00 -1.75 -1.54
CA GLN A 98 12.77 -2.36 -0.23
C GLN A 98 13.95 -2.07 0.70
N GLY A 99 13.73 -2.11 2.01
CA GLY A 99 14.82 -2.13 2.98
C GLY A 99 15.49 -3.50 3.07
N PHE A 100 16.54 -3.57 3.88
CA PHE A 100 17.37 -4.76 4.10
C PHE A 100 16.57 -6.00 4.58
N SER A 101 15.43 -5.79 5.23
CA SER A 101 14.51 -6.84 5.69
C SER A 101 13.32 -7.09 4.74
N ASN A 102 13.40 -6.67 3.49
CA ASN A 102 12.28 -6.68 2.52
C ASN A 102 11.04 -5.86 2.95
N SER A 103 11.19 -4.95 3.89
CA SER A 103 10.13 -4.05 4.32
C SER A 103 10.21 -2.71 3.59
N TYR A 104 9.06 -2.01 3.56
CA TYR A 104 8.97 -0.63 3.10
C TYR A 104 8.70 0.28 4.30
N GLU A 105 9.41 1.39 4.40
CA GLU A 105 9.13 2.43 5.40
C GLU A 105 7.90 3.23 4.97
N ILE A 106 6.70 2.64 5.14
CA ILE A 106 5.44 3.17 4.60
C ILE A 106 5.06 4.53 5.18
N GLY A 107 5.49 4.85 6.40
CA GLY A 107 5.23 6.13 7.05
C GLY A 107 5.82 7.33 6.31
N ARG A 108 6.92 7.13 5.56
CA ARG A 108 7.57 8.21 4.80
C ARG A 108 6.88 8.55 3.48
N TYR A 109 6.12 7.61 2.89
CA TYR A 109 5.48 7.85 1.60
C TYR A 109 4.31 8.84 1.73
N ARG A 110 4.46 9.97 1.05
CA ARG A 110 3.42 10.98 0.95
C ARG A 110 2.52 10.68 -0.23
N ILE A 111 1.21 10.93 -0.09
CA ILE A 111 0.25 10.67 -1.17
C ILE A 111 0.11 11.85 -2.13
N PHE A 112 0.64 13.01 -1.79
CA PHE A 112 0.56 14.20 -2.63
C PHE A 112 1.27 13.99 -3.98
N GLY A 113 0.59 14.29 -5.09
CA GLY A 113 1.06 14.04 -6.45
C GLY A 113 0.67 12.69 -7.04
N LEU A 114 0.09 11.79 -6.24
CA LEU A 114 -0.54 10.57 -6.75
C LEU A 114 -1.99 10.83 -7.18
N SER A 115 -2.53 9.98 -8.03
CA SER A 115 -3.95 9.99 -8.44
C SER A 115 -4.79 8.99 -7.66
N SER A 116 -4.23 7.81 -7.42
CA SER A 116 -4.90 6.74 -6.69
C SER A 116 -3.89 5.77 -6.09
N VAL A 117 -4.34 4.97 -5.14
CA VAL A 117 -3.64 3.79 -4.64
C VAL A 117 -4.51 2.58 -4.91
N GLU A 118 -3.95 1.61 -5.63
CA GLU A 118 -4.60 0.34 -5.92
C GLU A 118 -4.07 -0.72 -4.96
N ILE A 119 -4.94 -1.56 -4.44
CA ILE A 119 -4.62 -2.62 -3.48
C ILE A 119 -5.18 -3.93 -4.00
N LEU A 120 -4.32 -4.93 -4.19
CA LEU A 120 -4.69 -6.30 -4.50
C LEU A 120 -4.35 -7.17 -3.27
N ARG A 121 -5.36 -7.75 -2.64
CA ARG A 121 -5.19 -8.59 -1.44
C ARG A 121 -5.10 -10.07 -1.79
N GLY A 122 -4.33 -10.79 -0.98
CA GLY A 122 -4.09 -12.22 -1.12
C GLY A 122 -2.94 -12.58 -2.05
N PRO A 123 -2.64 -13.88 -2.23
CA PRO A 123 -1.51 -14.36 -3.01
C PRO A 123 -1.50 -13.78 -4.42
N SER A 124 -0.37 -13.18 -4.83
CA SER A 124 -0.24 -12.48 -6.13
C SER A 124 1.12 -12.69 -6.80
N SER A 125 1.92 -13.66 -6.32
CA SER A 125 3.26 -13.90 -6.87
C SER A 125 3.27 -14.45 -8.29
N SER A 126 2.17 -15.05 -8.75
CA SER A 126 2.04 -15.54 -10.13
C SER A 126 2.18 -14.44 -11.20
N LEU A 127 1.95 -13.17 -10.85
CA LEU A 127 2.15 -12.02 -11.72
C LEU A 127 3.28 -11.09 -11.22
N TYR A 128 3.46 -10.98 -9.91
CA TYR A 128 4.34 -9.97 -9.32
C TYR A 128 5.64 -10.54 -8.74
N GLY A 129 5.82 -11.88 -8.72
CA GLY A 129 7.02 -12.54 -8.21
C GLY A 129 7.13 -12.46 -6.68
N ALA A 130 8.37 -12.43 -6.19
CA ALA A 130 8.69 -12.44 -4.77
C ALA A 130 8.01 -11.31 -3.99
N ASN A 131 7.74 -11.58 -2.70
CA ASN A 131 7.23 -10.61 -1.72
C ASN A 131 5.79 -10.12 -1.98
N ALA A 132 5.04 -10.77 -2.90
CA ALA A 132 3.60 -10.56 -3.08
C ALA A 132 2.76 -11.65 -2.38
N LEU A 133 3.21 -12.10 -1.20
CA LEU A 133 2.62 -13.19 -0.42
C LEU A 133 1.28 -12.78 0.19
N GLY A 134 1.20 -11.58 0.78
CA GLY A 134 -0.02 -11.00 1.34
C GLY A 134 -0.81 -10.15 0.35
N GLY A 135 -0.15 -9.67 -0.70
CA GLY A 135 -0.75 -8.82 -1.72
C GLY A 135 0.20 -7.81 -2.33
N VAL A 136 -0.38 -6.87 -3.07
CA VAL A 136 0.34 -5.81 -3.78
C VAL A 136 -0.37 -4.48 -3.54
N ILE A 137 0.42 -3.42 -3.38
CA ILE A 137 -0.05 -2.02 -3.35
C ILE A 137 0.64 -1.28 -4.50
N ASP A 138 -0.11 -0.63 -5.37
CA ASP A 138 0.43 0.15 -6.48
C ASP A 138 0.04 1.63 -6.32
N LEU A 139 1.04 2.48 -6.14
CA LEU A 139 0.91 3.93 -6.10
C LEU A 139 0.82 4.45 -7.53
N ARG A 140 -0.32 5.03 -7.91
CA ARG A 140 -0.57 5.49 -9.28
C ARG A 140 -0.38 6.99 -9.39
N GLN A 141 0.52 7.41 -10.26
CA GLN A 141 0.68 8.81 -10.62
C GLN A 141 -0.38 9.22 -11.66
N GLN A 142 -0.68 10.50 -11.71
CA GLN A 142 -1.53 11.05 -12.76
C GLN A 142 -0.81 10.99 -14.12
N SER A 143 -1.51 10.50 -15.16
CA SER A 143 -0.94 10.56 -16.51
C SER A 143 -0.96 12.00 -17.04
N PRO A 144 0.20 12.57 -17.38
CA PRO A 144 0.26 13.92 -17.92
C PRO A 144 -0.38 14.05 -19.31
N LEU A 145 -0.52 12.95 -20.06
CA LEU A 145 -1.18 12.99 -21.38
C LEU A 145 -2.70 13.13 -21.29
N SER A 146 -3.32 12.72 -20.18
CA SER A 146 -4.77 12.76 -20.01
C SER A 146 -5.26 13.79 -18.99
N ALA A 147 -4.37 14.30 -18.14
CA ALA A 147 -4.72 15.23 -17.10
C ALA A 147 -4.69 16.70 -17.60
N LYS A 148 -5.46 17.56 -16.94
CA LYS A 148 -5.43 19.00 -17.19
C LYS A 148 -4.11 19.58 -16.66
N ALA A 149 -3.40 20.34 -17.49
CA ALA A 149 -2.20 21.07 -17.07
C ALA A 149 -2.53 22.08 -15.96
N GLY A 150 -1.60 22.27 -15.04
CA GLY A 150 -1.75 23.19 -13.92
C GLY A 150 -0.73 22.94 -12.83
N SER A 151 -0.77 23.78 -11.81
CA SER A 151 0.09 23.68 -10.63
C SER A 151 -0.74 23.68 -9.36
N THR A 152 -0.27 23.00 -8.34
CA THR A 152 -0.92 22.96 -7.02
C THR A 152 0.11 23.25 -5.95
N LEU A 153 -0.21 24.19 -5.06
CA LEU A 153 0.51 24.45 -3.82
C LEU A 153 -0.36 23.98 -2.65
N VAL A 154 0.24 23.26 -1.72
CA VAL A 154 -0.37 22.88 -0.44
C VAL A 154 0.58 23.27 0.69
N ALA A 155 0.07 23.92 1.72
CA ALA A 155 0.80 24.19 2.95
C ALA A 155 -0.06 23.78 4.14
N GLU A 156 0.53 23.20 5.17
CA GLU A 156 -0.16 22.82 6.41
C GLU A 156 0.73 23.12 7.61
N GLY A 157 0.13 23.57 8.70
CA GLY A 157 0.80 23.74 9.99
C GLY A 157 -0.14 23.39 11.14
N GLY A 158 0.41 23.03 12.30
CA GLY A 158 -0.44 22.68 13.43
C GLY A 158 0.30 22.19 14.68
N SER A 159 -0.37 21.33 15.42
CA SER A 159 0.12 20.75 16.68
C SER A 159 1.49 20.10 16.53
N TYR A 160 2.25 20.10 17.60
CA TYR A 160 3.59 19.48 17.72
C TYR A 160 4.62 20.02 16.72
N GLY A 161 4.59 21.35 16.47
CA GLY A 161 5.52 21.98 15.54
C GLY A 161 5.40 21.53 14.08
N ARG A 162 4.31 20.81 13.75
CA ARG A 162 4.14 20.28 12.40
C ARG A 162 4.02 21.41 11.38
N GLY A 163 4.84 21.28 10.33
CA GLY A 163 4.77 22.07 9.10
C GLY A 163 4.94 21.17 7.90
N SER A 164 4.17 21.38 6.83
CA SER A 164 4.36 20.70 5.56
C SER A 164 4.12 21.63 4.37
N LEU A 165 4.82 21.34 3.27
CA LEU A 165 4.71 22.04 2.00
C LEU A 165 4.65 21.01 0.87
N GLY A 166 3.71 21.17 -0.05
CA GLY A 166 3.58 20.36 -1.26
C GLY A 166 3.48 21.26 -2.51
N LEU A 167 4.24 20.91 -3.54
CA LEU A 167 4.22 21.54 -4.86
C LEU A 167 4.01 20.45 -5.91
N ALA A 168 2.99 20.61 -6.75
CA ALA A 168 2.78 19.75 -7.90
C ALA A 168 2.67 20.58 -9.17
N PHE A 169 3.28 20.10 -10.22
CA PHE A 169 3.27 20.70 -11.54
C PHE A 169 2.94 19.64 -12.58
N LEU A 170 1.95 19.93 -13.41
CA LEU A 170 1.56 19.11 -14.54
C LEU A 170 1.52 19.97 -15.80
N SER A 171 2.29 19.57 -16.79
CA SER A 171 2.39 20.22 -18.09
C SER A 171 2.19 19.21 -19.19
N ASN A 172 1.50 19.63 -20.26
CA ASN A 172 1.41 18.86 -21.49
C ASN A 172 1.22 19.78 -22.69
N ASN A 173 1.38 19.24 -23.88
CA ASN A 173 1.27 19.97 -25.14
C ASN A 173 -0.12 19.87 -25.78
N ALA A 174 -1.18 19.58 -25.03
CA ALA A 174 -2.55 19.62 -25.53
C ALA A 174 -2.91 21.02 -26.05
N ALA A 175 -3.55 21.12 -27.20
CA ALA A 175 -3.94 22.39 -27.81
C ALA A 175 -5.34 22.28 -28.44
N GLY A 176 -6.29 23.05 -27.93
CA GLY A 176 -7.67 23.04 -28.39
C GLY A 176 -8.29 21.64 -28.21
N THR A 177 -8.69 21.00 -29.32
CA THR A 177 -9.26 19.65 -29.35
C THR A 177 -8.21 18.55 -29.55
N GLN A 178 -6.92 18.92 -29.74
CA GLN A 178 -5.85 17.94 -29.94
C GLN A 178 -5.41 17.35 -28.60
N ALA A 179 -5.42 16.01 -28.53
CA ALA A 179 -4.91 15.28 -27.37
C ALA A 179 -3.39 15.49 -27.20
N ALA A 180 -2.92 15.53 -25.96
CA ALA A 180 -1.51 15.64 -25.67
C ALA A 180 -0.70 14.46 -26.24
N THR A 181 0.46 14.76 -26.79
CA THR A 181 1.45 13.76 -27.23
C THR A 181 2.70 13.76 -26.36
N ASN A 182 2.87 14.76 -25.51
CA ASN A 182 3.99 14.91 -24.60
C ASN A 182 3.50 15.60 -23.31
N GLY A 183 3.96 15.12 -22.16
CA GLY A 183 3.63 15.74 -20.88
C GLY A 183 4.49 15.27 -19.74
N THR A 184 4.53 16.09 -18.69
CA THR A 184 5.32 15.85 -17.47
C THR A 184 4.47 16.18 -16.25
N ALA A 185 4.47 15.30 -15.26
CA ALA A 185 3.95 15.53 -13.92
C ALA A 185 5.10 15.38 -12.92
N ILE A 186 5.27 16.38 -12.07
CA ILE A 186 6.26 16.39 -10.98
C ILE A 186 5.54 16.83 -9.71
N SER A 187 5.82 16.16 -8.60
CA SER A 187 5.40 16.62 -7.27
C SER A 187 6.56 16.54 -6.29
N LEU A 188 6.58 17.51 -5.39
CA LEU A 188 7.52 17.59 -4.26
C LEU A 188 6.71 17.83 -3.01
N SER A 189 6.99 17.10 -1.94
CA SER A 189 6.43 17.36 -0.62
C SER A 189 7.49 17.25 0.45
N ALA A 190 7.50 18.23 1.36
CA ALA A 190 8.38 18.26 2.53
C ALA A 190 7.53 18.43 3.79
N SER A 191 7.93 17.81 4.89
CA SER A 191 7.29 17.99 6.19
C SER A 191 8.29 17.89 7.32
N HIS A 192 8.02 18.64 8.36
CA HIS A 192 8.67 18.60 9.66
C HIS A 192 7.64 18.44 10.76
N ASP A 193 7.99 17.76 11.85
CA ASP A 193 7.13 17.54 13.02
C ASP A 193 8.05 17.32 14.22
N ASP A 194 7.92 18.13 15.29
CA ASP A 194 8.70 17.97 16.52
C ASP A 194 8.32 16.71 17.30
N GLY A 195 7.18 16.07 16.94
CA GLY A 195 6.63 14.93 17.65
C GLY A 195 5.96 15.31 18.97
N TRP A 196 5.05 14.45 19.43
CA TRP A 196 4.38 14.62 20.72
C TRP A 196 5.13 13.96 21.89
N ARG A 197 6.19 13.21 21.59
CA ARG A 197 7.08 12.57 22.58
C ARG A 197 8.49 13.15 22.47
N PRO A 198 9.25 13.21 23.58
CA PRO A 198 10.68 13.50 23.51
C PRO A 198 11.37 12.55 22.54
N ASN A 199 12.29 13.06 21.72
CA ASN A 199 12.95 12.33 20.63
C ASN A 199 11.96 11.74 19.61
N GLY A 200 10.84 12.41 19.37
CA GLY A 200 9.83 11.99 18.39
C GLY A 200 9.81 12.84 17.13
N ASP A 201 10.85 13.67 16.92
CA ASP A 201 10.99 14.56 15.78
C ASP A 201 11.09 13.78 14.46
N ARG A 202 10.53 14.37 13.39
CA ARG A 202 10.50 13.74 12.06
C ARG A 202 10.64 14.76 10.96
N ASP A 203 11.48 14.42 9.99
CA ASP A 203 11.57 15.12 8.70
C ASP A 203 11.25 14.15 7.59
N ALA A 204 10.53 14.58 6.56
CA ALA A 204 10.29 13.79 5.37
C ALA A 204 10.29 14.67 4.13
N LEU A 205 10.89 14.14 3.06
CA LEU A 205 10.89 14.69 1.71
C LEU A 205 10.47 13.58 0.74
N SER A 206 9.53 13.85 -0.15
CA SER A 206 9.13 12.90 -1.20
C SER A 206 8.96 13.62 -2.52
N THR A 207 9.40 12.99 -3.59
CA THR A 207 9.27 13.48 -4.96
C THR A 207 8.78 12.37 -5.86
N TYR A 208 7.82 12.68 -6.71
CA TYR A 208 7.37 11.80 -7.79
C TYR A 208 7.53 12.51 -9.13
N LEU A 209 7.96 11.75 -10.14
CA LEU A 209 8.14 12.19 -11.52
C LEU A 209 7.45 11.20 -12.45
N LYS A 210 6.68 11.72 -13.39
CA LYS A 210 6.19 10.96 -14.54
C LYS A 210 6.28 11.83 -15.79
N HIS A 211 6.98 11.30 -16.80
CA HIS A 211 7.00 11.90 -18.14
C HIS A 211 6.44 10.88 -19.13
N GLU A 212 5.59 11.29 -20.03
CA GLU A 212 5.02 10.46 -21.07
C GLU A 212 5.17 11.13 -22.42
N TRP A 213 5.64 10.37 -23.41
CA TRP A 213 5.78 10.80 -24.80
C TRP A 213 5.14 9.78 -25.72
N ARG A 214 4.07 10.16 -26.41
CA ARG A 214 3.41 9.37 -27.44
C ARG A 214 4.23 9.44 -28.72
N LEU A 215 5.03 8.42 -28.96
CA LEU A 215 5.90 8.30 -30.14
C LEU A 215 5.12 7.95 -31.41
N SER A 216 4.00 7.24 -31.26
CA SER A 216 3.05 6.92 -32.33
C SER A 216 1.64 6.71 -31.74
N PRO A 217 0.59 6.52 -32.54
CA PRO A 217 -0.75 6.19 -32.01
C PRO A 217 -0.77 4.99 -31.08
N HIS A 218 0.18 4.05 -31.24
CA HIS A 218 0.25 2.79 -30.51
C HIS A 218 1.42 2.69 -29.54
N LEU A 219 2.37 3.63 -29.54
CA LEU A 219 3.60 3.53 -28.76
C LEU A 219 3.79 4.75 -27.87
N ILE A 220 3.92 4.52 -26.57
CA ILE A 220 4.22 5.53 -25.58
C ILE A 220 5.56 5.16 -24.91
N PHE A 221 6.49 6.11 -24.88
CA PHE A 221 7.61 6.09 -23.96
C PHE A 221 7.16 6.71 -22.65
N ASP A 222 7.51 6.10 -21.51
CA ASP A 222 7.33 6.70 -20.20
C ASP A 222 8.62 6.69 -19.38
N LEU A 223 8.77 7.69 -18.54
CA LEU A 223 9.81 7.76 -17.51
C LEU A 223 9.10 7.95 -16.16
N VAL A 224 9.25 6.96 -15.28
CA VAL A 224 8.72 6.98 -13.92
C VAL A 224 9.86 7.13 -12.94
N GLY A 225 9.71 8.03 -11.97
CA GLY A 225 10.72 8.24 -10.95
C GLY A 225 10.12 8.59 -9.60
N SER A 226 10.86 8.28 -8.55
CA SER A 226 10.62 8.76 -7.19
C SER A 226 11.93 8.95 -6.46
N ALA A 227 11.93 9.88 -5.52
CA ALA A 227 12.97 10.02 -4.51
C ALA A 227 12.32 10.39 -3.18
N ASP A 228 12.79 9.78 -2.11
CA ASP A 228 12.32 10.06 -0.77
C ASP A 228 13.49 10.08 0.21
N HIS A 229 13.35 10.88 1.25
CA HIS A 229 14.28 10.97 2.36
C HIS A 229 13.49 11.22 3.65
N GLY A 230 13.86 10.51 4.72
CA GLY A 230 13.28 10.68 6.03
C GLY A 230 14.33 10.65 7.12
N LYS A 231 14.04 11.34 8.22
CA LYS A 231 14.73 11.21 9.50
C LYS A 231 13.66 11.14 10.58
N ALA A 232 13.77 10.20 11.50
CA ALA A 232 12.91 10.07 12.64
C ALA A 232 13.73 9.80 13.89
N GLY A 233 13.43 10.50 14.96
CA GLY A 233 13.82 10.10 16.31
C GLY A 233 13.06 8.84 16.71
N LEU A 234 13.69 7.98 17.49
CA LEU A 234 13.12 6.72 17.98
C LEU A 234 12.99 6.80 19.50
N PRO A 235 11.85 7.32 20.02
CA PRO A 235 11.68 7.55 21.45
C PRO A 235 11.65 6.27 22.29
N GLY A 236 11.57 5.09 21.64
CA GLY A 236 11.43 3.81 22.35
C GLY A 236 10.05 3.63 22.98
N GLN A 237 9.93 2.66 23.88
CA GLN A 237 8.70 2.35 24.60
C GLN A 237 8.61 3.13 25.92
N ASP A 238 7.43 3.69 26.24
CA ASP A 238 7.18 4.38 27.52
C ASP A 238 6.87 3.40 28.64
N ILE A 239 6.24 2.27 28.29
CA ILE A 239 5.83 1.24 29.24
C ILE A 239 6.43 -0.09 28.80
N GLY A 240 7.10 -0.79 29.71
CA GLY A 240 7.65 -2.13 29.46
C GLY A 240 8.84 -2.17 28.50
N GLY A 241 9.55 -1.06 28.35
CA GLY A 241 10.74 -0.91 27.51
C GLY A 241 11.66 0.20 28.01
N THR A 242 12.63 0.55 27.20
CA THR A 242 13.52 1.70 27.44
C THR A 242 13.11 2.85 26.53
N SER A 243 12.83 4.00 27.09
CA SER A 243 12.75 5.24 26.31
C SER A 243 14.17 5.66 25.89
N SER A 244 14.29 6.23 24.71
CA SER A 244 15.55 6.75 24.19
C SER A 244 15.40 8.22 23.79
N LEU A 245 16.39 9.03 24.17
CA LEU A 245 16.51 10.43 23.78
C LEU A 245 17.51 10.63 22.64
N THR A 246 18.17 9.57 22.21
CA THR A 246 19.31 9.65 21.26
C THR A 246 19.20 8.69 20.09
N ASP A 247 18.31 7.71 20.14
CA ASP A 247 18.12 6.76 19.07
C ASP A 247 17.40 7.42 17.88
N TRP A 248 17.81 7.08 16.68
CA TRP A 248 17.28 7.67 15.46
C TRP A 248 17.37 6.71 14.28
N GLN A 249 16.51 6.95 13.28
CA GLN A 249 16.59 6.33 11.97
C GLN A 249 16.62 7.40 10.88
N ARG A 250 17.47 7.20 9.90
CA ARG A 250 17.48 7.97 8.65
C ARG A 250 17.37 7.00 7.49
N ASP A 251 16.45 7.28 6.60
CA ASP A 251 16.22 6.48 5.41
C ASP A 251 16.11 7.34 4.17
N SER A 252 16.49 6.77 3.05
CA SER A 252 16.31 7.34 1.73
C SER A 252 16.04 6.24 0.72
N GLY A 253 15.29 6.56 -0.31
CA GLY A 253 14.99 5.68 -1.41
C GLY A 253 14.88 6.46 -2.71
N TRP A 254 15.18 5.81 -3.83
CA TRP A 254 14.97 6.38 -5.13
C TRP A 254 14.68 5.30 -6.17
N LEU A 255 13.94 5.65 -7.19
CA LEU A 255 13.61 4.82 -8.34
C LEU A 255 13.68 5.68 -9.60
N LEU A 256 14.28 5.14 -10.66
CA LEU A 256 14.21 5.69 -12.01
C LEU A 256 13.94 4.55 -12.99
N SER A 257 12.90 4.70 -13.80
CA SER A 257 12.45 3.63 -14.69
C SER A 257 11.94 4.19 -16.02
N PRO A 258 12.76 4.17 -17.08
CA PRO A 258 12.28 4.32 -18.45
C PRO A 258 11.52 3.09 -18.90
N GLY A 259 10.46 3.30 -19.70
CA GLY A 259 9.63 2.23 -20.23
C GLY A 259 9.05 2.52 -21.58
N LEU A 260 8.57 1.48 -22.23
CA LEU A 260 7.83 1.52 -23.48
C LEU A 260 6.52 0.76 -23.32
N ARG A 261 5.42 1.36 -23.72
CA ARG A 261 4.10 0.73 -23.75
C ARG A 261 3.57 0.76 -25.18
N PHE A 262 3.32 -0.42 -25.71
CA PHE A 262 2.67 -0.59 -27.02
C PHE A 262 1.25 -1.10 -26.79
N GLN A 263 0.28 -0.48 -27.47
CA GLN A 263 -1.11 -0.90 -27.41
C GLN A 263 -1.77 -0.73 -28.78
N ASP A 264 -2.34 -1.83 -29.29
CA ASP A 264 -3.24 -1.82 -30.42
C ASP A 264 -4.57 -2.54 -30.07
N ALA A 265 -5.41 -2.83 -31.07
CA ALA A 265 -6.71 -3.48 -30.84
C ALA A 265 -6.61 -4.87 -30.19
N ASN A 266 -5.49 -5.59 -30.37
CA ASN A 266 -5.32 -6.98 -29.97
C ASN A 266 -4.10 -7.23 -29.10
N THR A 267 -3.18 -6.27 -28.98
CA THR A 267 -1.91 -6.46 -28.29
C THR A 267 -1.67 -5.32 -27.31
N ASP A 268 -1.32 -5.68 -26.09
CA ASP A 268 -0.79 -4.77 -25.09
C ASP A 268 0.58 -5.31 -24.66
N ALA A 269 1.63 -4.51 -24.83
CA ALA A 269 2.97 -4.90 -24.45
C ALA A 269 3.66 -3.80 -23.67
N THR A 270 4.35 -4.19 -22.62
CA THR A 270 5.09 -3.28 -21.76
C THR A 270 6.50 -3.81 -21.56
N PHE A 271 7.44 -2.92 -21.68
CA PHE A 271 8.84 -3.13 -21.34
C PHE A 271 9.31 -1.98 -20.46
N PHE A 272 10.01 -2.27 -19.38
CA PHE A 272 10.73 -1.26 -18.63
C PHE A 272 11.99 -1.84 -17.99
N TRP A 273 12.98 -0.96 -17.84
CA TRP A 273 14.12 -1.17 -16.97
C TRP A 273 14.00 -0.23 -15.79
N SER A 274 14.26 -0.72 -14.59
CA SER A 274 14.23 0.07 -13.37
C SER A 274 15.56 -0.04 -12.65
N ARG A 275 16.11 1.11 -12.26
CA ARG A 275 17.17 1.17 -11.28
C ARG A 275 16.65 1.84 -10.02
N ALA A 276 16.92 1.21 -8.89
CA ALA A 276 16.43 1.69 -7.60
C ALA A 276 17.49 1.48 -6.53
N GLY A 277 17.50 2.36 -5.54
CA GLY A 277 18.38 2.21 -4.39
C GLY A 277 17.69 2.63 -3.11
N SER A 278 18.11 2.06 -1.99
CA SER A 278 17.75 2.53 -0.66
C SER A 278 18.93 2.54 0.29
N ALA A 279 18.90 3.46 1.24
CA ALA A 279 19.83 3.51 2.35
C ALA A 279 19.06 3.71 3.65
N ILE A 280 19.29 2.86 4.64
CA ILE A 280 18.72 2.98 5.98
C ILE A 280 19.88 3.00 6.96
N SER A 281 19.99 4.08 7.73
CA SER A 281 20.92 4.17 8.87
C SER A 281 20.10 4.24 10.14
N SER A 282 20.36 3.36 11.09
CA SER A 282 19.65 3.30 12.36
C SER A 282 20.63 3.16 13.51
N VAL A 283 20.43 4.00 14.51
CA VAL A 283 21.08 3.88 15.81
C VAL A 283 20.00 3.55 16.82
N THR A 284 20.05 2.32 17.34
CA THR A 284 19.23 1.82 18.44
C THR A 284 20.17 1.18 19.43
N THR A 285 20.52 1.95 20.47
CA THR A 285 21.58 1.58 21.41
C THR A 285 21.42 0.17 21.98
N PRO A 286 22.43 -0.74 21.90
CA PRO A 286 23.82 -0.48 21.51
C PRO A 286 24.16 -0.65 20.01
N PHE A 287 23.20 -0.86 19.13
CA PHE A 287 23.43 -1.15 17.72
C PHE A 287 23.42 0.13 16.87
N ALA A 288 24.33 0.23 15.92
CA ALA A 288 24.44 1.32 14.97
C ALA A 288 24.78 0.78 13.58
N ASN A 289 23.77 0.62 12.73
CA ASN A 289 23.94 -0.01 11.43
C ASN A 289 23.46 0.89 10.29
N ARG A 290 24.13 0.77 9.14
CA ARG A 290 23.69 1.31 7.86
C ARG A 290 23.55 0.18 6.85
N TYR A 291 22.39 0.15 6.19
CA TYR A 291 22.03 -0.83 5.20
C TYR A 291 21.85 -0.14 3.86
N LEU A 292 22.45 -0.68 2.81
CA LEU A 292 22.34 -0.19 1.44
C LEU A 292 21.75 -1.27 0.55
N LEU A 293 20.91 -0.86 -0.39
CA LEU A 293 20.39 -1.67 -1.48
C LEU A 293 20.59 -0.91 -2.78
N ASP A 294 21.19 -1.58 -3.76
CA ASP A 294 21.13 -1.22 -5.19
C ASP A 294 20.45 -2.33 -5.95
N ARG A 295 19.46 -1.97 -6.80
CA ARG A 295 18.70 -2.94 -7.59
C ARG A 295 18.54 -2.50 -9.03
N ASP A 296 18.80 -3.42 -9.94
CA ASP A 296 18.44 -3.34 -11.36
C ASP A 296 17.35 -4.38 -11.64
N GLU A 297 16.25 -3.97 -12.26
CA GLU A 297 15.15 -4.84 -12.67
C GLU A 297 14.80 -4.57 -14.14
N LEU A 298 14.67 -5.61 -14.91
CA LEU A 298 14.16 -5.57 -16.27
C LEU A 298 12.88 -6.39 -16.31
N THR A 299 11.78 -5.78 -16.76
CA THR A 299 10.50 -6.44 -16.92
C THR A 299 9.96 -6.23 -18.33
N ALA A 300 9.55 -7.32 -18.98
CA ALA A 300 8.88 -7.31 -20.27
C ALA A 300 7.67 -8.23 -20.21
N PHE A 301 6.55 -7.79 -20.73
CA PHE A 301 5.39 -8.65 -20.90
C PHE A 301 4.54 -8.22 -22.09
N VAL A 302 3.84 -9.20 -22.67
CA VAL A 302 2.92 -9.01 -23.76
C VAL A 302 1.64 -9.80 -23.53
N ASP A 303 0.52 -9.16 -23.76
CA ASP A 303 -0.80 -9.74 -23.77
C ASP A 303 -1.36 -9.67 -25.18
N ARG A 304 -1.82 -10.82 -25.69
CA ARG A 304 -2.37 -10.94 -27.02
C ARG A 304 -3.78 -11.49 -26.98
N LYS A 305 -4.73 -10.74 -27.52
CA LYS A 305 -6.09 -11.19 -27.77
C LYS A 305 -6.06 -12.16 -28.95
N VAL A 306 -5.97 -13.45 -28.65
CA VAL A 306 -5.88 -14.52 -29.67
C VAL A 306 -7.24 -14.92 -30.26
N ARG A 307 -8.31 -14.64 -29.48
CA ARG A 307 -9.71 -14.74 -29.92
C ARG A 307 -10.49 -13.59 -29.26
N PRO A 308 -11.70 -13.26 -29.74
CA PRO A 308 -12.52 -12.22 -29.12
C PRO A 308 -12.77 -12.41 -27.61
N ASP A 309 -12.79 -13.67 -27.18
CA ASP A 309 -13.08 -14.11 -25.81
C ASP A 309 -11.83 -14.55 -25.03
N LEU A 310 -10.63 -14.60 -25.65
CA LEU A 310 -9.42 -15.15 -25.01
C LEU A 310 -8.21 -14.25 -25.23
N THR A 311 -7.63 -13.78 -24.12
CA THR A 311 -6.32 -13.11 -24.09
C THR A 311 -5.29 -14.04 -23.44
N LEU A 312 -4.15 -14.20 -24.08
CA LEU A 312 -2.98 -14.90 -23.51
C LEU A 312 -1.87 -13.90 -23.26
N GLY A 313 -1.19 -14.07 -22.14
CA GLY A 313 -0.08 -13.23 -21.72
C GLY A 313 1.18 -14.04 -21.45
N LEU A 314 2.33 -13.42 -21.71
CA LEU A 314 3.67 -13.93 -21.41
C LEU A 314 4.50 -12.80 -20.85
N GLY A 315 5.29 -13.08 -19.82
CA GLY A 315 6.18 -12.10 -19.22
C GLY A 315 7.48 -12.69 -18.72
N LEU A 316 8.47 -11.82 -18.62
CA LEU A 316 9.81 -12.07 -18.11
C LEU A 316 10.20 -10.97 -17.15
N THR A 317 10.85 -11.32 -16.05
CA THR A 317 11.50 -10.40 -15.14
C THR A 317 12.92 -10.90 -14.87
N TYR A 318 13.91 -10.01 -14.95
CA TYR A 318 15.26 -10.23 -14.43
C TYR A 318 15.53 -9.19 -13.35
N GLU A 319 16.04 -9.62 -12.22
CA GLU A 319 16.41 -8.73 -11.11
C GLU A 319 17.82 -9.07 -10.64
N ARG A 320 18.61 -8.02 -10.37
CA ARG A 320 19.87 -8.10 -9.65
C ARG A 320 19.85 -7.08 -8.51
N SER A 321 20.05 -7.56 -7.28
CA SER A 321 20.04 -6.75 -6.07
C SER A 321 21.34 -6.95 -5.30
N THR A 322 22.06 -5.86 -5.00
CA THR A 322 23.24 -5.87 -4.17
C THR A 322 22.90 -5.24 -2.83
N PHE A 323 23.24 -5.92 -1.77
CA PHE A 323 23.01 -5.51 -0.39
C PHE A 323 24.32 -5.34 0.33
N GLU A 324 24.44 -4.30 1.15
CA GLU A 324 25.60 -4.04 1.97
C GLU A 324 25.17 -3.59 3.37
N GLN A 325 25.90 -4.05 4.38
CA GLN A 325 25.76 -3.60 5.76
C GLN A 325 27.05 -3.01 6.27
N PHE A 326 26.95 -1.88 6.97
CA PHE A 326 28.07 -1.19 7.60
C PHE A 326 27.75 -0.95 9.07
N ASP A 327 28.78 -1.01 9.91
CA ASP A 327 28.75 -0.39 11.23
C ASP A 327 28.88 1.13 11.07
N VAL A 328 27.94 1.90 11.64
CA VAL A 328 27.90 3.37 11.50
C VAL A 328 29.05 4.04 12.25
N THR A 329 29.50 3.45 13.36
CA THR A 329 30.53 4.03 14.25
C THR A 329 31.91 3.94 13.63
N THR A 330 32.22 2.79 13.06
CA THR A 330 33.56 2.51 12.46
C THR A 330 33.58 2.75 10.95
N ASN A 331 32.38 2.89 10.32
CA ASN A 331 32.17 2.91 8.88
C ASN A 331 32.78 1.70 8.15
N SER A 332 32.91 0.57 8.84
CA SER A 332 33.41 -0.68 8.26
C SER A 332 32.25 -1.51 7.69
N GLN A 333 32.47 -2.09 6.51
CA GLN A 333 31.53 -3.05 5.93
C GLN A 333 31.55 -4.35 6.73
N THR A 334 30.39 -4.75 7.23
CA THR A 334 30.23 -5.95 8.05
C THR A 334 29.67 -7.13 7.28
N TRP A 335 28.91 -6.84 6.21
CA TRP A 335 28.33 -7.86 5.34
C TRP A 335 28.01 -7.29 3.96
N ALA A 336 28.10 -8.12 2.92
CA ALA A 336 27.63 -7.80 1.58
C ALA A 336 27.24 -9.08 0.84
N ASP A 337 26.21 -8.98 0.00
CA ASP A 337 25.78 -10.07 -0.87
C ASP A 337 25.08 -9.54 -2.14
N THR A 338 25.01 -10.38 -3.17
CA THR A 338 24.34 -10.05 -4.43
C THR A 338 23.43 -11.19 -4.84
N HIS A 339 22.14 -10.89 -5.01
CA HIS A 339 21.10 -11.83 -5.42
C HIS A 339 20.69 -11.55 -6.84
N GLU A 340 20.57 -12.60 -7.63
CA GLU A 340 20.01 -12.52 -8.97
C GLU A 340 18.79 -13.45 -9.09
N SER A 341 17.80 -13.01 -9.83
CA SER A 341 16.63 -13.84 -10.14
C SER A 341 16.14 -13.66 -11.57
N VAL A 342 15.58 -14.73 -12.10
CA VAL A 342 14.84 -14.72 -13.37
C VAL A 342 13.48 -15.33 -13.12
N GLY A 343 12.43 -14.59 -13.47
CA GLY A 343 11.05 -15.05 -13.40
C GLY A 343 10.38 -15.06 -14.77
N VAL A 344 9.80 -16.18 -15.15
CA VAL A 344 8.99 -16.30 -16.37
C VAL A 344 7.57 -16.64 -15.98
N TRP A 345 6.60 -15.95 -16.58
CA TRP A 345 5.20 -16.19 -16.28
C TRP A 345 4.33 -16.17 -17.54
N THR A 346 3.21 -16.89 -17.44
CA THR A 346 2.16 -16.85 -18.45
C THR A 346 0.80 -16.71 -17.79
N ARG A 347 -0.15 -16.13 -18.51
CA ARG A 347 -1.52 -15.99 -18.07
C ARG A 347 -2.52 -16.22 -19.19
N ALA A 348 -3.72 -16.62 -18.82
CA ALA A 348 -4.88 -16.69 -19.68
C ALA A 348 -6.04 -15.92 -19.04
N ASP A 349 -6.75 -15.15 -19.83
CA ASP A 349 -7.97 -14.44 -19.45
C ASP A 349 -9.06 -14.82 -20.46
N TRP A 350 -10.00 -15.63 -20.03
CA TRP A 350 -10.99 -16.25 -20.91
C TRP A 350 -12.42 -15.89 -20.47
N GLN A 351 -13.12 -15.16 -21.33
CA GLN A 351 -14.54 -14.88 -21.21
C GLN A 351 -15.30 -16.10 -21.76
N VAL A 352 -15.62 -17.07 -20.88
CA VAL A 352 -16.23 -18.37 -21.25
C VAL A 352 -17.65 -18.18 -21.81
N THR A 353 -18.42 -17.30 -21.19
CA THR A 353 -19.74 -16.82 -21.64
C THR A 353 -19.83 -15.31 -21.46
N ALA A 354 -20.94 -14.69 -21.81
CA ALA A 354 -21.15 -13.26 -21.55
C ALA A 354 -21.06 -12.92 -20.06
N ASN A 355 -21.33 -13.88 -19.16
CA ASN A 355 -21.38 -13.68 -17.72
C ASN A 355 -20.24 -14.38 -16.96
N ASP A 356 -19.54 -15.34 -17.59
CA ASP A 356 -18.55 -16.19 -16.92
C ASP A 356 -17.15 -15.91 -17.44
N ARG A 357 -16.24 -15.65 -16.52
CA ARG A 357 -14.82 -15.37 -16.82
C ARG A 357 -13.91 -16.25 -15.97
N VAL A 358 -12.93 -16.85 -16.60
CA VAL A 358 -11.86 -17.61 -15.95
C VAL A 358 -10.53 -16.92 -16.22
N ARG A 359 -9.74 -16.71 -15.16
CA ARG A 359 -8.35 -16.27 -15.28
C ARG A 359 -7.45 -17.31 -14.65
N ALA A 360 -6.31 -17.55 -15.27
CA ALA A 360 -5.26 -18.41 -14.74
C ALA A 360 -3.90 -17.81 -15.03
N SER A 361 -2.96 -17.98 -14.10
CA SER A 361 -1.57 -17.61 -14.30
C SER A 361 -0.63 -18.60 -13.62
N VAL A 362 0.56 -18.77 -14.17
CA VAL A 362 1.65 -19.54 -13.58
C VAL A 362 2.96 -18.80 -13.81
N ARG A 363 3.83 -18.83 -12.81
CA ARG A 363 5.15 -18.21 -12.81
C ARG A 363 6.17 -19.17 -12.20
N ASP A 364 7.36 -19.22 -12.79
CA ASP A 364 8.53 -19.90 -12.25
C ASP A 364 9.64 -18.86 -12.03
N ASP A 365 10.11 -18.74 -10.80
CA ASP A 365 11.22 -17.88 -10.42
C ASP A 365 12.44 -18.73 -10.04
N ARG A 366 13.60 -18.39 -10.58
CA ARG A 366 14.89 -19.00 -10.29
C ARG A 366 15.82 -17.98 -9.68
N PHE A 367 16.55 -18.38 -8.64
CA PHE A 367 17.47 -17.55 -7.86
C PHE A 367 18.85 -18.17 -7.87
N THR A 368 19.89 -17.34 -7.67
CA THR A 368 21.28 -17.80 -7.55
C THR A 368 21.54 -18.47 -6.19
N ASP A 369 20.85 -18.04 -5.12
CA ASP A 369 21.28 -18.29 -3.74
C ASP A 369 20.35 -19.23 -2.97
N PHE A 370 19.14 -19.46 -3.45
CA PHE A 370 18.16 -20.34 -2.80
C PHE A 370 17.25 -21.03 -3.83
N ALA A 371 16.45 -21.97 -3.35
CA ALA A 371 15.60 -22.78 -4.21
C ALA A 371 14.60 -21.92 -4.99
N GLY A 372 14.45 -22.20 -6.28
CA GLY A 372 13.44 -21.60 -7.12
C GLY A 372 12.02 -21.88 -6.64
N LYS A 373 11.06 -21.08 -7.08
CA LYS A 373 9.66 -21.17 -6.67
C LYS A 373 8.72 -21.07 -7.85
N THR A 374 7.85 -22.06 -8.00
CA THR A 374 6.73 -22.00 -8.94
C THR A 374 5.47 -21.58 -8.19
N THR A 375 4.76 -20.59 -8.72
CA THR A 375 3.50 -20.10 -8.18
C THR A 375 2.42 -20.06 -9.25
N GLY A 376 1.16 -20.17 -8.85
CA GLY A 376 0.04 -20.14 -9.76
C GLY A 376 -1.21 -19.59 -9.11
N GLU A 377 -2.14 -19.18 -9.94
CA GLU A 377 -3.44 -18.66 -9.54
C GLU A 377 -4.50 -19.09 -10.55
N VAL A 378 -5.67 -19.44 -10.05
CA VAL A 378 -6.88 -19.62 -10.86
C VAL A 378 -8.01 -18.86 -10.18
N SER A 379 -8.74 -18.09 -10.97
CA SER A 379 -9.94 -17.41 -10.52
C SER A 379 -11.10 -17.59 -11.49
N TYR A 380 -12.30 -17.59 -10.92
CA TYR A 380 -13.56 -17.63 -11.65
C TYR A 380 -14.45 -16.48 -11.20
N SER A 381 -15.07 -15.79 -12.14
CA SER A 381 -16.03 -14.74 -11.87
C SER A 381 -17.33 -15.00 -12.63
N HIS A 382 -18.46 -14.78 -11.96
CA HIS A 382 -19.80 -14.83 -12.54
C HIS A 382 -20.54 -13.52 -12.32
N ARG A 383 -21.04 -12.93 -13.39
CA ARG A 383 -21.83 -11.69 -13.37
C ARG A 383 -23.32 -12.01 -13.37
N PHE A 384 -23.98 -11.85 -12.22
CA PHE A 384 -25.41 -12.08 -12.07
C PHE A 384 -26.25 -10.97 -12.72
N THR A 385 -25.83 -9.73 -12.53
CA THR A 385 -26.43 -8.53 -13.12
C THR A 385 -25.31 -7.60 -13.59
N LYS A 386 -25.65 -6.46 -14.20
CA LYS A 386 -24.63 -5.46 -14.60
C LYS A 386 -23.85 -4.93 -13.38
N GLU A 387 -24.48 -4.94 -12.21
CA GLU A 387 -23.95 -4.40 -10.96
C GLU A 387 -23.33 -5.47 -10.05
N LEU A 388 -23.79 -6.74 -10.12
CA LEU A 388 -23.41 -7.80 -9.17
C LEU A 388 -22.49 -8.84 -9.79
N LEU A 389 -21.26 -8.92 -9.26
CA LEU A 389 -20.22 -9.88 -9.61
C LEU A 389 -19.92 -10.80 -8.43
N ALA A 390 -19.92 -12.12 -8.64
CA ALA A 390 -19.32 -13.08 -7.73
C ALA A 390 -17.92 -13.48 -8.23
N HIS A 391 -17.05 -13.83 -7.30
CA HIS A 391 -15.67 -14.19 -7.56
C HIS A 391 -15.22 -15.30 -6.63
N ALA A 392 -14.42 -16.23 -7.13
CA ALA A 392 -13.71 -17.23 -6.36
C ALA A 392 -12.28 -17.34 -6.87
N LYS A 393 -11.31 -17.50 -5.98
CA LYS A 393 -9.89 -17.58 -6.31
C LYS A 393 -9.16 -18.57 -5.42
N VAL A 394 -8.21 -19.29 -6.01
CA VAL A 394 -7.15 -20.00 -5.31
C VAL A 394 -5.81 -19.59 -5.93
N GLY A 395 -4.83 -19.31 -5.09
CA GLY A 395 -3.51 -18.89 -5.56
C GLY A 395 -2.42 -19.23 -4.57
N THR A 396 -1.19 -19.29 -5.08
CA THR A 396 0.02 -19.46 -4.28
C THR A 396 0.94 -18.24 -4.44
N ALA A 397 1.66 -17.92 -3.38
CA ALA A 397 2.64 -16.85 -3.39
C ALA A 397 3.80 -17.16 -2.44
N TYR A 398 4.87 -16.39 -2.54
CA TYR A 398 6.05 -16.59 -1.73
C TYR A 398 6.74 -15.27 -1.36
N ARG A 399 7.56 -15.32 -0.29
CA ARG A 399 8.55 -14.30 0.05
C ARG A 399 9.94 -14.93 -0.01
N ALA A 400 10.84 -14.33 -0.76
CA ALA A 400 12.25 -14.68 -0.75
C ALA A 400 12.87 -14.33 0.61
N PRO A 401 13.88 -15.09 1.10
CA PRO A 401 14.68 -14.66 2.23
C PRO A 401 15.21 -13.25 2.01
N ALA A 402 15.13 -12.40 3.03
CA ALA A 402 15.66 -11.04 2.97
C ALA A 402 17.18 -11.04 3.23
N ALA A 403 17.86 -9.98 2.83
CA ALA A 403 19.27 -9.81 3.16
C ALA A 403 19.51 -9.89 4.68
N ASN A 404 18.61 -9.33 5.49
CA ASN A 404 18.66 -9.46 6.95
C ASN A 404 18.55 -10.92 7.43
N ASP A 405 17.70 -11.74 6.77
CA ASP A 405 17.54 -13.14 7.13
C ASP A 405 18.84 -13.93 6.86
N LEU A 406 19.58 -13.56 5.82
CA LEU A 406 20.81 -14.23 5.39
C LEU A 406 22.06 -13.73 6.16
N ALA A 407 22.09 -12.44 6.53
CA ALA A 407 23.23 -11.81 7.21
C ALA A 407 23.48 -12.37 8.62
N PHE A 408 22.44 -12.83 9.32
CA PHE A 408 22.57 -13.43 10.65
C PHE A 408 23.01 -14.90 10.62
N GLY A 409 23.19 -15.50 9.44
CA GLY A 409 23.51 -16.91 9.31
C GLY A 409 22.28 -17.83 9.60
N THR A 410 22.41 -19.07 9.25
CA THR A 410 21.33 -20.05 9.35
C THR A 410 21.53 -21.05 10.48
N HIS A 411 20.46 -21.49 11.10
CA HIS A 411 20.51 -22.52 12.13
C HIS A 411 21.04 -23.83 11.56
N LEU A 412 22.04 -24.41 12.21
CA LEU A 412 22.73 -25.65 11.78
C LEU A 412 23.33 -25.59 10.36
N GLY A 413 23.54 -24.40 9.78
CA GLY A 413 24.03 -24.26 8.41
C GLY A 413 23.05 -24.71 7.33
N LEU A 414 21.75 -24.90 7.65
CA LEU A 414 20.72 -25.27 6.69
C LEU A 414 20.31 -24.03 5.86
N PRO A 415 20.21 -24.16 4.52
CA PRO A 415 19.78 -23.03 3.69
C PRO A 415 18.33 -22.65 3.99
N LEU A 416 18.06 -21.33 4.02
CA LEU A 416 16.70 -20.83 4.15
C LEU A 416 15.88 -21.16 2.91
N ARG A 417 14.61 -21.54 3.15
CA ARG A 417 13.61 -21.72 2.09
C ARG A 417 12.73 -20.48 2.01
N PRO A 418 12.26 -20.11 0.79
CA PRO A 418 11.25 -19.07 0.66
C PRO A 418 9.98 -19.40 1.45
N GLU A 419 9.46 -18.41 2.19
CA GLU A 419 8.13 -18.49 2.81
C GLU A 419 7.06 -18.68 1.74
N SER A 420 6.01 -19.39 2.05
CA SER A 420 4.95 -19.70 1.09
C SER A 420 3.57 -19.42 1.67
N ASN A 421 2.65 -19.01 0.81
CA ASN A 421 1.22 -18.87 1.11
C ASN A 421 0.39 -19.62 0.07
N THR A 422 -0.59 -20.38 0.54
CA THR A 422 -1.70 -20.87 -0.28
C THR A 422 -2.95 -20.17 0.21
N GLY A 423 -3.54 -19.32 -0.62
CA GLY A 423 -4.72 -18.53 -0.28
C GLY A 423 -5.92 -18.93 -1.12
N THR A 424 -7.08 -18.91 -0.48
CA THR A 424 -8.39 -19.10 -1.11
C THR A 424 -9.32 -17.98 -0.72
N GLU A 425 -10.18 -17.56 -1.64
CA GLU A 425 -11.21 -16.55 -1.36
C GLU A 425 -12.47 -16.76 -2.19
N ILE A 426 -13.57 -16.30 -1.63
CA ILE A 426 -14.84 -16.09 -2.34
C ILE A 426 -15.33 -14.70 -1.99
N GLY A 427 -15.96 -14.03 -2.94
CA GLY A 427 -16.42 -12.67 -2.70
C GLY A 427 -17.51 -12.23 -3.65
N LEU A 428 -18.17 -11.15 -3.25
CA LEU A 428 -19.20 -10.45 -4.00
C LEU A 428 -18.81 -8.98 -4.13
N ARG A 429 -19.02 -8.42 -5.30
CA ARG A 429 -18.95 -6.98 -5.57
C ARG A 429 -20.26 -6.52 -6.17
N HIS A 430 -20.85 -5.51 -5.56
CA HIS A 430 -21.97 -4.78 -6.13
C HIS A 430 -21.50 -3.34 -6.38
N GLU A 431 -21.41 -2.98 -7.64
CA GLU A 431 -21.00 -1.65 -8.08
C GLU A 431 -22.16 -0.99 -8.80
N ASN A 432 -22.61 0.13 -8.30
CA ASN A 432 -23.76 0.82 -8.88
C ASN A 432 -23.36 2.24 -9.34
N ALA A 433 -23.49 2.48 -10.64
CA ALA A 433 -23.21 3.77 -11.24
C ALA A 433 -24.31 4.82 -11.01
N VAL A 434 -25.49 4.41 -10.50
CA VAL A 434 -26.61 5.33 -10.25
C VAL A 434 -26.29 6.17 -9.02
N PRO A 435 -26.35 7.52 -9.12
CA PRO A 435 -26.21 8.39 -7.96
C PRO A 435 -27.20 8.02 -6.86
N GLY A 436 -26.72 7.86 -5.64
CA GLY A 436 -27.55 7.48 -4.48
C GLY A 436 -27.65 5.98 -4.20
N ALA A 437 -27.21 5.14 -5.12
CA ALA A 437 -27.19 3.71 -4.89
C ALA A 437 -25.99 3.29 -4.00
N LEU A 438 -26.16 2.15 -3.34
CA LEU A 438 -25.16 1.55 -2.48
C LEU A 438 -24.22 0.67 -3.33
N SER A 439 -22.92 0.96 -3.31
CA SER A 439 -21.86 0.04 -3.76
C SER A 439 -21.26 -0.67 -2.55
N TRP A 440 -21.00 -1.97 -2.68
CA TRP A 440 -20.45 -2.76 -1.59
C TRP A 440 -19.59 -3.92 -2.08
N THR A 441 -18.68 -4.36 -1.22
CA THR A 441 -17.89 -5.59 -1.40
C THR A 441 -17.99 -6.45 -0.15
N LEU A 442 -17.99 -7.76 -0.32
CA LEU A 442 -17.92 -8.75 0.76
C LEU A 442 -17.01 -9.87 0.31
N VAL A 443 -15.98 -10.18 1.10
CA VAL A 443 -15.00 -11.23 0.78
C VAL A 443 -14.74 -12.08 2.01
N ALA A 444 -14.83 -13.40 1.87
CA ALA A 444 -14.30 -14.36 2.83
C ALA A 444 -12.99 -14.94 2.27
N PHE A 445 -11.97 -15.02 3.11
CA PHE A 445 -10.63 -15.46 2.70
C PHE A 445 -10.00 -16.40 3.73
N ARG A 446 -9.03 -17.20 3.27
CA ARG A 446 -8.16 -18.02 4.09
C ARG A 446 -6.78 -18.13 3.47
N ASN A 447 -5.73 -17.95 4.26
CA ASN A 447 -4.32 -18.10 3.92
C ASN A 447 -3.68 -19.16 4.82
N GLU A 448 -2.99 -20.12 4.21
CA GLU A 448 -2.12 -21.09 4.89
C GLU A 448 -0.66 -20.70 4.61
N LEU A 449 0.01 -20.23 5.64
CA LEU A 449 1.39 -19.77 5.60
C LEU A 449 2.31 -20.90 6.07
N THR A 450 3.37 -21.18 5.30
CA THR A 450 4.34 -22.22 5.61
C THR A 450 5.78 -21.72 5.41
N ASP A 451 6.73 -22.40 6.05
CA ASP A 451 8.16 -22.05 6.00
C ASP A 451 8.45 -20.60 6.43
N LEU A 452 7.65 -20.04 7.34
CA LEU A 452 7.88 -18.68 7.83
C LEU A 452 9.28 -18.56 8.43
N ILE A 453 9.99 -17.49 8.06
CA ILE A 453 11.34 -17.21 8.54
C ILE A 453 11.23 -16.36 9.80
N ASP A 454 11.92 -16.79 10.86
CA ASP A 454 11.99 -16.08 12.13
C ASP A 454 13.43 -16.00 12.63
N PHE A 455 13.70 -15.05 13.53
CA PHE A 455 15.01 -14.79 14.11
C PHE A 455 15.07 -15.21 15.57
N ASN A 456 16.13 -15.94 15.91
CA ASN A 456 16.43 -16.33 17.28
C ASN A 456 17.36 -15.32 17.95
N PRO A 457 16.89 -14.51 18.89
CA PRO A 457 17.75 -13.52 19.56
C PRO A 457 18.76 -14.15 20.51
N SER A 458 18.61 -15.42 20.90
CA SER A 458 19.56 -16.09 21.80
C SER A 458 20.74 -16.70 21.06
N SER A 459 20.53 -17.22 19.85
CA SER A 459 21.59 -17.76 18.99
C SER A 459 22.02 -16.83 17.89
N PHE A 460 21.33 -15.71 17.68
CA PHE A 460 21.53 -14.77 16.56
C PHE A 460 21.49 -15.46 15.18
N GLN A 461 20.56 -16.41 15.02
CA GLN A 461 20.39 -17.17 13.79
C GLN A 461 18.95 -17.07 13.27
N THR A 462 18.78 -17.23 11.97
CA THR A 462 17.49 -17.30 11.29
C THR A 462 17.20 -18.71 10.79
N TYR A 463 15.93 -19.09 10.72
CA TYR A 463 15.49 -20.39 10.24
C TYR A 463 14.01 -20.40 9.87
N ASN A 464 13.60 -21.39 9.07
CA ASN A 464 12.20 -21.62 8.73
C ASN A 464 11.55 -22.47 9.83
N ILE A 465 10.60 -21.90 10.60
CA ILE A 465 10.10 -22.56 11.80
C ILE A 465 8.59 -22.75 11.84
N ALA A 466 7.85 -21.90 11.15
CA ALA A 466 6.46 -21.77 11.52
C ALA A 466 5.50 -22.06 10.37
N LYS A 467 4.34 -22.59 10.75
CA LYS A 467 3.11 -22.54 9.96
C LYS A 467 2.14 -21.64 10.68
N ALA A 468 1.47 -20.80 9.93
CA ALA A 468 0.40 -19.96 10.46
C ALA A 468 -0.79 -19.96 9.52
N ARG A 469 -1.95 -19.65 10.06
CA ARG A 469 -3.17 -19.46 9.30
C ARG A 469 -3.72 -18.08 9.59
N THR A 470 -4.18 -17.39 8.54
CA THR A 470 -5.05 -16.23 8.67
C THR A 470 -6.31 -16.44 7.86
N GLN A 471 -7.46 -16.16 8.43
CA GLN A 471 -8.75 -16.26 7.76
C GLN A 471 -9.67 -15.17 8.25
N GLY A 472 -10.68 -14.80 7.44
CA GLY A 472 -11.54 -13.72 7.86
C GLY A 472 -12.58 -13.32 6.83
N VAL A 473 -13.28 -12.24 7.17
CA VAL A 473 -14.28 -11.60 6.32
C VAL A 473 -13.96 -10.11 6.22
N GLU A 474 -14.00 -9.59 5.02
CA GLU A 474 -13.82 -8.19 4.67
C GLU A 474 -15.12 -7.64 4.10
N ALA A 475 -15.49 -6.43 4.49
CA ALA A 475 -16.61 -5.71 3.90
C ALA A 475 -16.24 -4.25 3.62
N GLY A 476 -16.68 -3.75 2.48
CA GLY A 476 -16.57 -2.34 2.10
C GLY A 476 -17.92 -1.82 1.65
N ILE A 477 -18.22 -0.57 1.96
CA ILE A 477 -19.47 0.10 1.53
C ILE A 477 -19.15 1.53 1.09
N GLU A 478 -19.84 2.00 0.07
CA GLU A 478 -19.91 3.41 -0.30
C GLU A 478 -21.28 3.74 -0.87
N THR A 479 -21.86 4.87 -0.46
CA THR A 479 -23.11 5.39 -1.02
C THR A 479 -23.10 6.91 -1.03
N ARG A 480 -23.86 7.51 -1.98
CA ARG A 480 -24.12 8.95 -2.04
C ARG A 480 -25.62 9.18 -2.05
N PRO A 481 -26.29 8.99 -0.89
CA PRO A 481 -27.77 8.96 -0.80
C PRO A 481 -28.45 10.30 -1.14
N ALA A 482 -27.69 11.40 -1.13
CA ALA A 482 -28.13 12.72 -1.55
C ALA A 482 -26.99 13.47 -2.22
N LYS A 483 -27.30 14.51 -2.99
CA LYS A 483 -26.29 15.42 -3.57
C LYS A 483 -25.44 16.00 -2.43
N GLY A 484 -24.12 15.87 -2.55
CA GLY A 484 -23.17 16.37 -1.56
C GLY A 484 -23.08 15.54 -0.26
N LEU A 485 -23.70 14.38 -0.17
CA LEU A 485 -23.57 13.46 0.96
C LEU A 485 -22.92 12.16 0.50
N ARG A 486 -21.78 11.81 1.09
CA ARG A 486 -21.09 10.53 0.91
C ARG A 486 -20.97 9.82 2.24
N VAL A 487 -21.33 8.55 2.27
CA VAL A 487 -21.12 7.65 3.40
C VAL A 487 -20.27 6.48 2.92
N PHE A 488 -19.22 6.17 3.66
CA PHE A 488 -18.33 5.06 3.32
C PHE A 488 -17.89 4.29 4.56
N GLY A 489 -17.49 3.05 4.36
CA GLY A 489 -16.96 2.25 5.45
C GLY A 489 -16.22 1.03 4.97
N ALA A 490 -15.33 0.55 5.84
CA ALA A 490 -14.57 -0.67 5.65
C ALA A 490 -14.50 -1.43 6.96
N SER A 491 -14.65 -2.75 6.92
CA SER A 491 -14.46 -3.59 8.10
C SER A 491 -13.70 -4.86 7.74
N THR A 492 -12.99 -5.39 8.72
CA THR A 492 -12.29 -6.67 8.61
C THR A 492 -12.45 -7.44 9.91
N TRP A 493 -12.89 -8.65 9.81
CA TRP A 493 -12.84 -9.64 10.88
C TRP A 493 -11.75 -10.64 10.55
N LEU A 494 -10.73 -10.73 11.39
CA LEU A 494 -9.54 -11.54 11.19
C LEU A 494 -9.38 -12.55 12.33
N ASP A 495 -9.26 -13.81 12.00
CA ASP A 495 -8.76 -14.88 12.86
C ASP A 495 -7.37 -15.29 12.39
N SER A 496 -6.38 -15.23 13.27
CA SER A 496 -5.01 -15.64 13.01
C SER A 496 -4.53 -16.63 14.04
N GLU A 497 -3.77 -17.66 13.61
CA GLU A 497 -3.32 -18.74 14.48
C GLU A 497 -1.94 -19.24 14.05
N ILE A 498 -1.05 -19.43 15.01
CA ILE A 498 0.20 -20.17 14.85
C ILE A 498 -0.14 -21.66 14.85
N ARG A 499 0.03 -22.34 13.71
CA ARG A 499 -0.35 -23.75 13.52
C ARG A 499 0.73 -24.74 13.89
N SER A 500 1.98 -24.35 13.77
CA SER A 500 3.15 -25.12 14.20
C SER A 500 4.30 -24.16 14.41
N ALA A 501 4.99 -24.35 15.49
CA ALA A 501 6.19 -23.61 15.82
C ALA A 501 7.15 -24.61 16.45
N ASP A 502 8.15 -25.02 15.67
CA ASP A 502 9.11 -26.03 16.11
C ASP A 502 10.07 -25.48 17.16
N TYR A 503 10.28 -24.18 17.18
CA TYR A 503 11.07 -23.47 18.18
C TYR A 503 10.58 -22.03 18.32
N LEU A 504 10.19 -21.66 19.52
CA LEU A 504 9.67 -20.32 19.77
C LEU A 504 10.57 -19.59 20.74
N PHE A 505 11.03 -18.42 20.28
CA PHE A 505 11.77 -17.48 21.12
C PHE A 505 10.79 -16.65 21.96
N GLY A 506 9.89 -17.31 22.69
CA GLY A 506 9.07 -16.69 23.71
C GLY A 506 7.87 -15.87 23.23
N THR A 507 7.72 -15.59 21.91
CA THR A 507 6.68 -14.66 21.45
C THR A 507 5.34 -15.31 21.10
N GLY A 508 5.27 -16.64 20.95
CA GLY A 508 4.01 -17.33 20.70
C GLY A 508 4.15 -18.85 20.68
N LEU A 509 3.10 -19.56 20.98
CA LEU A 509 2.99 -21.03 20.96
C LEU A 509 1.99 -21.47 19.88
N THR A 510 2.02 -22.75 19.52
CA THR A 510 0.97 -23.33 18.68
C THR A 510 -0.40 -23.08 19.33
N GLY A 511 -1.33 -22.52 18.56
CA GLY A 511 -2.64 -22.08 19.01
C GLY A 511 -2.74 -20.59 19.32
N ASP A 512 -1.62 -19.89 19.52
CA ASP A 512 -1.62 -18.44 19.76
C ASP A 512 -1.96 -17.63 18.49
N LYS A 513 -2.47 -16.43 18.69
CA LYS A 513 -2.67 -15.46 17.61
C LYS A 513 -1.34 -14.87 17.13
N LEU A 514 -1.30 -14.39 15.89
CA LEU A 514 -0.19 -13.57 15.43
C LEU A 514 -0.22 -12.21 16.13
N LEU A 515 0.95 -11.71 16.55
CA LEU A 515 1.08 -10.44 17.28
C LEU A 515 0.73 -9.24 16.40
N ARG A 516 0.21 -8.17 17.02
CA ARG A 516 -0.06 -6.84 16.41
C ARG A 516 -1.11 -6.85 15.29
N ARG A 517 -1.94 -7.92 15.18
CA ARG A 517 -3.05 -7.97 14.22
C ARG A 517 -4.36 -7.80 14.96
N PRO A 518 -5.13 -6.73 14.65
CA PRO A 518 -6.48 -6.61 15.17
C PRO A 518 -7.34 -7.79 14.71
N SER A 519 -8.09 -8.40 15.62
CA SER A 519 -9.10 -9.39 15.26
C SER A 519 -10.34 -8.75 14.62
N PHE A 520 -10.51 -7.44 14.82
CA PHE A 520 -11.56 -6.66 14.20
C PHE A 520 -11.08 -5.22 13.95
N THR A 521 -11.35 -4.73 12.75
CA THR A 521 -11.20 -3.32 12.38
C THR A 521 -12.49 -2.80 11.76
N LEU A 522 -12.84 -1.56 12.05
CA LEU A 522 -13.97 -0.86 11.44
C LEU A 522 -13.57 0.60 11.20
N THR A 523 -13.69 1.05 9.97
CA THR A 523 -13.61 2.47 9.61
C THR A 523 -14.96 2.89 9.04
N LEU A 524 -15.53 3.97 9.56
CA LEU A 524 -16.74 4.59 9.04
C LEU A 524 -16.48 6.07 8.79
N GLY A 525 -17.03 6.61 7.72
CA GLY A 525 -16.90 8.02 7.40
C GLY A 525 -18.13 8.60 6.73
N VAL A 526 -18.33 9.88 6.98
CA VAL A 526 -19.38 10.71 6.36
C VAL A 526 -18.75 11.99 5.87
N GLU A 527 -19.05 12.36 4.64
CA GLU A 527 -18.66 13.63 4.02
C GLU A 527 -19.92 14.36 3.56
N VAL A 528 -19.98 15.66 3.87
CA VAL A 528 -21.08 16.54 3.52
C VAL A 528 -20.52 17.72 2.73
N ILE A 529 -20.96 17.87 1.48
CA ILE A 529 -20.58 18.95 0.56
C ILE A 529 -21.85 19.72 0.21
N PRO A 530 -22.32 20.64 1.06
CA PRO A 530 -23.62 21.29 0.89
C PRO A 530 -23.67 22.22 -0.32
N ASN A 531 -22.51 22.73 -0.72
CA ASN A 531 -22.33 23.60 -1.89
C ASN A 531 -20.87 23.54 -2.35
N ASP A 532 -20.51 24.28 -3.39
CA ASP A 532 -19.18 24.28 -3.99
C ASP A 532 -18.09 24.90 -3.08
N ASP A 533 -18.48 25.68 -2.06
CA ASP A 533 -17.55 26.40 -1.18
C ASP A 533 -17.19 25.63 0.07
N TRP A 534 -18.06 24.73 0.56
CA TRP A 534 -17.89 24.06 1.84
C TRP A 534 -17.91 22.54 1.73
N ALA A 535 -17.02 21.91 2.49
CA ALA A 535 -17.05 20.47 2.73
C ALA A 535 -16.73 20.18 4.20
N PHE A 536 -17.38 19.16 4.74
CA PHE A 536 -17.23 18.70 6.12
C PHE A 536 -17.07 17.20 6.11
N GLY A 537 -16.29 16.66 7.02
CA GLY A 537 -16.17 15.23 7.18
C GLY A 537 -15.92 14.80 8.61
N LEU A 538 -16.39 13.60 8.88
CA LEU A 538 -16.15 12.88 10.12
C LEU A 538 -15.81 11.44 9.75
N SER A 539 -14.77 10.89 10.38
CA SER A 539 -14.47 9.46 10.29
C SER A 539 -14.07 8.91 11.65
N ALA A 540 -14.39 7.65 11.87
CA ALA A 540 -14.02 6.90 13.06
C ALA A 540 -13.35 5.59 12.65
N ALA A 541 -12.23 5.25 13.28
CA ALA A 541 -11.53 3.99 13.14
C ALA A 541 -11.51 3.26 14.48
N HIS A 542 -12.05 2.04 14.52
CA HIS A 542 -12.10 1.18 15.69
C HIS A 542 -11.22 -0.05 15.50
N LEU A 543 -10.39 -0.36 16.50
CA LEU A 543 -9.47 -1.48 16.54
C LEU A 543 -9.76 -2.34 17.76
N ARG A 544 -9.89 -3.66 17.57
CA ARG A 544 -10.20 -4.58 18.67
C ARG A 544 -9.37 -5.87 18.59
N GLY A 545 -9.08 -6.42 19.80
CA GLY A 545 -8.54 -7.77 19.99
C GLY A 545 -7.12 -7.92 19.45
N ARG A 546 -6.24 -6.98 19.80
CA ARG A 546 -4.80 -7.02 19.48
C ARG A 546 -4.01 -7.62 20.63
N GLU A 547 -3.00 -8.38 20.28
CA GLU A 547 -1.99 -8.88 21.22
C GLU A 547 -0.60 -8.42 20.81
N ASP A 548 0.28 -8.19 21.76
CA ASP A 548 1.69 -7.92 21.54
C ASP A 548 2.55 -8.64 22.59
N TYR A 549 3.85 -8.46 22.53
CA TYR A 549 4.81 -9.08 23.43
C TYR A 549 5.53 -8.03 24.26
N ASN A 550 5.49 -8.18 25.59
CA ASN A 550 6.25 -7.38 26.51
C ASN A 550 7.60 -8.06 26.78
N TRP A 551 8.65 -7.51 26.20
CA TRP A 551 10.00 -8.06 26.30
C TRP A 551 10.59 -8.03 27.72
N ASN A 552 10.15 -7.10 28.59
CA ASN A 552 10.65 -7.02 29.96
C ASN A 552 10.08 -8.13 30.84
N SER A 553 8.81 -8.46 30.66
CA SER A 553 8.16 -9.56 31.41
C SER A 553 8.22 -10.90 30.67
N SER A 554 8.76 -10.92 29.44
CA SER A 554 8.80 -12.10 28.55
C SER A 554 7.43 -12.76 28.42
N SER A 555 6.38 -11.96 28.25
CA SER A 555 4.99 -12.44 28.19
C SER A 555 4.16 -11.72 27.14
N ARG A 556 3.15 -12.43 26.62
CA ARG A 556 2.12 -11.84 25.76
C ARG A 556 1.23 -10.91 26.56
N VAL A 557 0.83 -9.80 25.95
CA VAL A 557 -0.06 -8.79 26.53
C VAL A 557 -1.17 -8.46 25.56
N SER A 558 -2.39 -8.32 26.05
CA SER A 558 -3.51 -7.79 25.29
C SER A 558 -3.44 -6.26 25.26
N LEU A 559 -3.59 -5.68 24.07
CA LEU A 559 -3.74 -4.23 23.92
C LEU A 559 -5.20 -3.84 24.07
N PRO A 560 -5.50 -2.70 24.70
CA PRO A 560 -6.87 -2.22 24.82
C PRO A 560 -7.49 -1.95 23.45
N ASP A 561 -8.80 -2.08 23.35
CA ASP A 561 -9.55 -1.63 22.18
C ASP A 561 -9.42 -0.12 22.04
N ALA A 562 -9.36 0.39 20.82
CA ALA A 562 -9.14 1.81 20.53
C ALA A 562 -10.15 2.36 19.53
N THR A 563 -10.56 3.62 19.71
CA THR A 563 -11.42 4.32 18.76
C THR A 563 -10.89 5.72 18.50
N TYR A 564 -10.36 5.94 17.29
CA TYR A 564 -9.86 7.22 16.86
C TYR A 564 -10.91 7.93 16.01
N VAL A 565 -11.26 9.15 16.39
CA VAL A 565 -12.23 9.97 15.64
C VAL A 565 -11.51 11.17 15.07
N ARG A 566 -11.76 11.42 13.80
CA ARG A 566 -11.22 12.52 13.03
C ARG A 566 -12.36 13.36 12.47
N VAL A 567 -12.22 14.68 12.54
CA VAL A 567 -13.13 15.63 11.88
C VAL A 567 -12.32 16.60 11.03
N TRP A 568 -12.92 17.05 9.93
CA TRP A 568 -12.32 18.08 9.09
C TRP A 568 -13.38 18.99 8.47
N ILE A 569 -12.97 20.19 8.15
CA ILE A 569 -13.75 21.18 7.43
C ILE A 569 -12.85 21.83 6.36
N ARG A 570 -13.41 22.09 5.20
CA ARG A 570 -12.75 22.79 4.10
C ARG A 570 -13.66 23.90 3.58
N ARG A 571 -13.06 25.04 3.28
CA ARG A 571 -13.71 26.18 2.61
C ARG A 571 -12.92 26.58 1.37
N ILE A 572 -13.61 26.76 0.26
CA ILE A 572 -13.06 27.32 -0.97
C ILE A 572 -13.46 28.80 -1.02
N LEU A 573 -12.48 29.68 -1.15
CA LEU A 573 -12.66 31.13 -1.27
C LEU A 573 -12.97 31.52 -2.72
N ALA A 574 -13.49 32.73 -2.92
CA ALA A 574 -13.88 33.23 -4.24
C ALA A 574 -12.72 33.27 -5.27
N ASP A 575 -11.48 33.35 -4.81
CA ASP A 575 -10.29 33.29 -5.65
C ASP A 575 -9.80 31.85 -5.93
N GLY A 576 -10.53 30.82 -5.44
CA GLY A 576 -10.18 29.41 -5.57
C GLY A 576 -9.15 28.90 -4.56
N THR A 577 -8.75 29.71 -3.57
CA THR A 577 -7.93 29.25 -2.44
C THR A 577 -8.77 28.38 -1.51
N GLU A 578 -8.28 27.21 -1.16
CA GLU A 578 -8.92 26.30 -0.21
C GLU A 578 -8.25 26.45 1.17
N ILE A 579 -9.04 26.62 2.22
CA ILE A 579 -8.59 26.60 3.62
C ILE A 579 -9.22 25.37 4.28
N SER A 580 -8.41 24.59 4.98
CA SER A 580 -8.88 23.42 5.72
C SER A 580 -8.48 23.49 7.19
N LEU A 581 -9.31 22.90 8.03
CA LEU A 581 -9.01 22.59 9.43
C LEU A 581 -9.31 21.11 9.64
N ARG A 582 -8.38 20.38 10.24
CA ARG A 582 -8.62 19.00 10.70
C ARG A 582 -8.22 18.81 12.14
N ILE A 583 -8.96 17.96 12.83
CA ILE A 583 -8.66 17.54 14.20
C ILE A 583 -8.57 16.02 14.19
N GLU A 584 -7.41 15.51 14.58
CA GLU A 584 -7.14 14.10 14.76
C GLU A 584 -7.32 13.70 16.20
N ASN A 585 -7.74 12.45 16.44
CA ASN A 585 -7.99 11.91 17.77
C ASN A 585 -8.86 12.84 18.63
N LEU A 586 -10.03 13.21 18.12
CA LEU A 586 -10.93 14.23 18.68
C LEU A 586 -11.24 14.00 20.16
N PHE A 587 -11.39 12.75 20.60
CA PHE A 587 -11.75 12.39 21.97
C PHE A 587 -10.56 12.08 22.86
N GLY A 588 -9.32 12.14 22.35
CA GLY A 588 -8.10 11.90 23.11
C GLY A 588 -7.92 10.44 23.51
N GLU A 589 -8.23 9.50 22.60
CA GLU A 589 -7.91 8.08 22.78
C GLU A 589 -6.42 7.89 23.03
N ASP A 590 -6.03 7.18 24.08
CA ASP A 590 -4.65 6.94 24.51
C ASP A 590 -4.16 5.51 24.25
N ALA A 591 -5.06 4.59 23.91
CA ALA A 591 -4.68 3.22 23.54
C ALA A 591 -3.75 3.20 22.32
N PRO A 592 -2.62 2.46 22.36
CA PRO A 592 -1.63 2.50 21.28
C PRO A 592 -2.18 1.93 19.96
N PRO A 593 -2.02 2.62 18.83
CA PRO A 593 -2.44 2.06 17.54
C PRO A 593 -1.51 0.95 17.04
N ALA A 594 -0.22 0.99 17.36
CA ALA A 594 0.79 0.11 16.77
C ALA A 594 1.15 -1.07 17.67
N ALA A 595 1.80 -0.82 18.82
CA ALA A 595 2.45 -1.85 19.62
C ALA A 595 2.38 -1.51 21.10
N PHE A 596 2.59 -2.52 21.94
CA PHE A 596 2.69 -2.34 23.39
C PHE A 596 3.80 -1.35 23.76
N GLY A 597 3.53 -0.49 24.71
CA GLY A 597 4.48 0.50 25.22
C GLY A 597 4.61 1.79 24.42
N PHE A 598 3.99 1.86 23.22
CA PHE A 598 3.88 3.11 22.44
C PHE A 598 2.51 3.73 22.72
N GLY A 599 2.47 5.00 23.10
CA GLY A 599 1.19 5.71 23.29
C GLY A 599 0.53 6.09 21.96
N ALA A 600 -0.71 6.52 22.01
CA ALA A 600 -1.38 7.15 20.88
C ALA A 600 -1.02 8.64 20.81
N GLN A 601 -0.95 9.20 19.59
CA GLN A 601 -0.80 10.64 19.42
C GLN A 601 -2.02 11.34 20.05
N PRO A 602 -1.82 12.28 20.99
CA PRO A 602 -2.92 13.00 21.62
C PRO A 602 -3.73 13.82 20.61
N ARG A 603 -4.87 14.36 21.02
CA ARG A 603 -5.67 15.26 20.18
C ARG A 603 -4.78 16.33 19.57
N SER A 604 -4.89 16.48 18.24
CA SER A 604 -4.08 17.42 17.47
C SER A 604 -4.92 18.14 16.42
N ALA A 605 -4.56 19.38 16.11
CA ALA A 605 -5.25 20.22 15.15
C ALA A 605 -4.27 20.78 14.11
N TYR A 606 -4.72 20.85 12.85
CA TYR A 606 -3.91 21.30 11.71
C TYR A 606 -4.74 22.21 10.81
N VAL A 607 -4.11 23.29 10.33
CA VAL A 607 -4.69 24.22 9.36
C VAL A 607 -3.93 24.08 8.06
N GLY A 608 -4.65 23.88 6.97
CA GLY A 608 -4.10 23.73 5.63
C GLY A 608 -4.57 24.84 4.69
N LEU A 609 -3.74 25.11 3.69
CA LEU A 609 -4.02 26.00 2.58
C LEU A 609 -3.67 25.27 1.28
N THR A 610 -4.60 25.27 0.31
CA THR A 610 -4.38 24.71 -1.03
C THR A 610 -4.71 25.77 -2.08
N ARG A 611 -3.83 25.90 -3.06
CA ARG A 611 -4.05 26.80 -4.22
C ARG A 611 -3.75 26.03 -5.50
N LYS A 612 -4.73 26.04 -6.43
CA LYS A 612 -4.59 25.50 -7.79
C LYS A 612 -4.45 26.65 -8.79
N PHE A 613 -3.49 26.54 -9.73
CA PHE A 613 -3.16 27.55 -10.74
C PHE A 613 -3.32 27.02 -12.15
#